data_70b92963d1b370fa0ee339bfdcd0cdfd
#
_entry.id   70b92963d1b370fa0ee339bfdcd0cdfd
#
_cell.length_a   1.000
_cell.length_b   1.000
_cell.length_c   1.000
_cell.angle_alpha   90.00
_cell.angle_beta   90.00
_cell.angle_gamma   90.00
#
_symmetry.space_group_name_H-M   'P 1'
#
loop_
_entity.id
_entity.type
_entity.pdbx_description
1 polymer ?
#
loop_
_entity_poly.entity_id
_entity_poly.type
_entity_poly.pdbx_seq_one_letter_code
_entity_poly.pdbx_strand_id
1 'polypeptide(L)'
;TVEIHGELWGLPESEDDNRSAQSIAAVASRLNRAEGSGLLFDAYRIIGALEDELKSIEDLQGFGFKVPDTRLCTKPSQVRDYHAKWLRWEIFDAWPTDGIVVKVLDQRLQRKLGANSVAPRWALALKKHGRT
;
A
#
# COMPACT_ATOMS: atom_id res chain seq x y z
N THR A 1 -10.12 -6.78 20.97
CA THR A 1 -9.98 -7.26 19.58
C THR A 1 -9.51 -6.11 18.71
N VAL A 2 -8.48 -6.35 17.93
CA VAL A 2 -7.92 -5.36 17.01
C VAL A 2 -8.09 -5.89 15.59
N GLU A 3 -8.55 -5.03 14.68
CA GLU A 3 -8.70 -5.36 13.28
C GLU A 3 -7.58 -4.68 12.49
N ILE A 4 -6.83 -5.47 11.71
CA ILE A 4 -5.72 -5.00 10.91
C ILE A 4 -6.04 -5.26 9.44
N HIS A 5 -5.96 -4.22 8.62
CA HIS A 5 -6.12 -4.31 7.18
C HIS A 5 -4.76 -4.28 6.49
N GLY A 6 -4.63 -5.07 5.46
CA GLY A 6 -3.41 -5.16 4.66
C GLY A 6 -3.69 -5.77 3.30
N GLU A 7 -2.63 -6.01 2.56
CA GLU A 7 -2.69 -6.58 1.23
C GLU A 7 -1.89 -7.88 1.17
N LEU A 8 -2.52 -8.93 0.65
CA LEU A 8 -1.85 -10.17 0.29
C LEU A 8 -1.34 -10.05 -1.14
N TRP A 9 -0.07 -10.38 -1.30
CA TRP A 9 0.55 -10.36 -2.62
C TRP A 9 1.59 -11.47 -2.72
N GLY A 10 2.06 -11.74 -3.92
CA GLY A 10 3.02 -12.81 -4.14
C GLY A 10 4.15 -12.39 -5.05
N LEU A 11 5.31 -12.98 -4.83
CA LEU A 11 6.44 -12.87 -5.74
C LEU A 11 6.21 -13.76 -6.96
N PRO A 12 6.78 -13.39 -8.13
CA PRO A 12 6.79 -14.27 -9.29
C PRO A 12 7.38 -15.64 -8.94
N GLU A 13 6.79 -16.71 -9.46
CA GLU A 13 7.28 -18.07 -9.20
C GLU A 13 8.56 -18.40 -9.94
N SER A 14 8.92 -17.64 -11.00
CA SER A 14 10.14 -17.82 -11.77
C SER A 14 10.73 -16.48 -12.23
N GLU A 15 12.04 -16.47 -12.45
CA GLU A 15 12.75 -15.30 -12.97
C GLU A 15 12.27 -14.88 -14.38
N ASP A 16 11.71 -15.81 -15.13
CA ASP A 16 11.15 -15.56 -16.47
C ASP A 16 9.78 -14.89 -16.43
N ASP A 17 9.17 -14.79 -15.25
CA ASP A 17 7.88 -14.16 -15.09
C ASP A 17 8.08 -12.64 -14.88
N ASN A 18 8.22 -11.91 -15.97
CA ASN A 18 8.35 -10.45 -16.00
C ASN A 18 7.11 -9.70 -15.48
N ARG A 19 6.22 -10.37 -14.77
CA ARG A 19 5.03 -9.74 -14.24
C ARG A 19 5.35 -9.05 -12.93
N SER A 20 4.89 -7.82 -12.84
CA SER A 20 4.68 -7.12 -11.58
C SER A 20 3.92 -8.00 -10.59
N ALA A 21 3.95 -7.65 -9.31
CA ALA A 21 3.25 -8.33 -8.23
C ALA A 21 2.00 -9.07 -8.72
N GLN A 22 1.90 -10.34 -8.41
CA GLN A 22 0.97 -11.26 -9.06
C GLN A 22 -0.49 -10.86 -8.88
N SER A 23 -1.28 -11.14 -9.89
CA SER A 23 -2.72 -10.90 -9.87
C SER A 23 -3.40 -11.56 -8.67
N ILE A 24 -4.53 -11.01 -8.26
CA ILE A 24 -5.37 -11.57 -7.18
C ILE A 24 -5.69 -13.05 -7.45
N ALA A 25 -5.91 -13.42 -8.71
CA ALA A 25 -6.16 -14.82 -9.10
C ALA A 25 -4.98 -15.73 -8.80
N ALA A 26 -3.74 -15.27 -9.05
CA ALA A 26 -2.54 -16.04 -8.74
C ALA A 26 -2.35 -16.18 -7.22
N VAL A 27 -2.60 -15.13 -6.46
CA VAL A 27 -2.57 -15.16 -4.99
C VAL A 27 -3.62 -16.12 -4.46
N ALA A 28 -4.86 -16.06 -4.96
CA ALA A 28 -5.94 -16.95 -4.57
C ALA A 28 -5.61 -18.41 -4.85
N SER A 29 -4.97 -18.71 -5.99
CA SER A 29 -4.49 -20.05 -6.32
C SER A 29 -3.47 -20.57 -5.30
N ARG A 30 -2.57 -19.72 -4.80
CA ARG A 30 -1.62 -20.10 -3.75
C ARG A 30 -2.27 -20.34 -2.40
N LEU A 31 -3.31 -19.59 -2.06
CA LEU A 31 -4.07 -19.78 -0.83
C LEU A 31 -4.72 -21.15 -0.75
N ASN A 32 -5.08 -21.73 -1.90
CA ASN A 32 -5.66 -23.07 -1.99
C ASN A 32 -4.62 -24.19 -1.89
N ARG A 33 -3.33 -23.87 -1.90
CA ARG A 33 -2.25 -24.83 -1.71
C ARG A 33 -1.88 -24.89 -0.23
N ALA A 34 -1.66 -26.07 0.29
CA ALA A 34 -1.23 -26.25 1.69
C ALA A 34 0.09 -25.52 2.02
N GLU A 35 0.86 -25.18 1.01
CA GLU A 35 2.21 -24.67 1.17
C GLU A 35 2.32 -23.14 1.17
N GLY A 36 1.35 -22.40 0.72
CA GLY A 36 1.30 -20.93 0.77
C GLY A 36 2.60 -20.17 0.46
N SER A 37 3.58 -20.82 -0.16
CA SER A 37 4.93 -20.30 -0.34
C SER A 37 4.96 -19.10 -1.27
N GLY A 38 5.73 -18.09 -0.90
CA GLY A 38 5.85 -16.85 -1.66
C GLY A 38 4.70 -15.87 -1.45
N LEU A 39 3.79 -16.14 -0.50
CA LEU A 39 2.78 -15.16 -0.10
C LEU A 39 3.36 -14.20 0.92
N LEU A 40 3.08 -12.93 0.71
CA LEU A 40 3.48 -11.84 1.57
C LEU A 40 2.25 -11.04 1.99
N PHE A 41 2.29 -10.49 3.18
CA PHE A 41 1.24 -9.62 3.70
C PHE A 41 1.86 -8.32 4.20
N ASP A 42 1.44 -7.22 3.62
CA ASP A 42 1.80 -5.88 4.07
C ASP A 42 0.61 -5.26 4.79
N ALA A 43 0.78 -4.99 6.08
CA ALA A 43 -0.24 -4.33 6.88
C ALA A 43 -0.14 -2.82 6.69
N TYR A 44 -1.27 -2.15 6.43
CA TYR A 44 -1.27 -0.71 6.21
C TYR A 44 -2.22 0.07 7.12
N ARG A 45 -3.08 -0.60 7.88
CA ARG A 45 -4.05 0.09 8.71
C ARG A 45 -4.49 -0.72 9.93
N ILE A 46 -4.61 -0.05 11.06
CA ILE A 46 -5.29 -0.56 12.26
C ILE A 46 -6.66 0.12 12.34
N ILE A 47 -7.72 -0.68 12.40
CA ILE A 47 -9.08 -0.16 12.50
C ILE A 47 -9.39 0.20 13.95
N GLY A 48 -9.97 1.39 14.16
CA GLY A 48 -10.35 1.87 15.47
C GLY A 48 -9.28 2.65 16.22
N ALA A 49 -8.07 2.70 15.70
CA ALA A 49 -7.04 3.59 16.24
C ALA A 49 -7.40 5.05 15.97
N LEU A 50 -7.19 5.91 16.96
CA LEU A 50 -7.46 7.35 16.88
C LEU A 50 -6.19 8.16 16.59
N GLU A 51 -5.21 7.53 15.99
CA GLU A 51 -3.89 8.09 15.75
C GLU A 51 -3.75 8.52 14.29
N ASP A 52 -2.66 9.21 13.97
CA ASP A 52 -2.36 9.51 12.58
C ASP A 52 -1.84 8.27 11.83
N GLU A 53 -1.80 8.36 10.49
CA GLU A 53 -1.38 7.24 9.64
C GLU A 53 0.07 6.80 9.91
N LEU A 54 0.98 7.73 10.20
CA LEU A 54 2.37 7.39 10.51
C LEU A 54 2.47 6.62 11.82
N LYS A 55 1.73 7.04 12.83
CA LYS A 55 1.72 6.33 14.10
C LYS A 55 1.17 4.92 13.95
N SER A 56 0.12 4.75 13.15
CA SER A 56 -0.42 3.42 12.83
C SER A 56 0.62 2.54 12.15
N ILE A 57 1.37 3.06 11.19
CA ILE A 57 2.44 2.32 10.51
C ILE A 57 3.57 1.95 11.48
N GLU A 58 3.98 2.86 12.35
CA GLU A 58 4.99 2.58 13.38
C GLU A 58 4.53 1.48 14.34
N ASP A 59 3.28 1.52 14.78
CA ASP A 59 2.70 0.52 15.67
C ASP A 59 2.66 -0.86 14.99
N LEU A 60 2.27 -0.92 13.72
CA LEU A 60 2.26 -2.15 12.94
C LEU A 60 3.67 -2.75 12.82
N GLN A 61 4.67 -1.93 12.56
CA GLN A 61 6.08 -2.36 12.55
C GLN A 61 6.50 -2.89 13.91
N GLY A 62 6.11 -2.20 14.99
CA GLY A 62 6.40 -2.62 16.36
C GLY A 62 5.78 -3.98 16.71
N PHE A 63 4.64 -4.33 16.10
CA PHE A 63 4.01 -5.64 16.25
C PHE A 63 4.62 -6.73 15.38
N GLY A 64 5.59 -6.39 14.53
CA GLY A 64 6.28 -7.34 13.66
C GLY A 64 5.68 -7.48 12.25
N PHE A 65 4.71 -6.66 11.88
CA PHE A 65 4.18 -6.67 10.52
C PHE A 65 5.12 -5.99 9.53
N LYS A 66 5.16 -6.49 8.31
CA LYS A 66 5.67 -5.73 7.18
C LYS A 66 4.69 -4.62 6.84
N VAL A 67 5.22 -3.44 6.54
CA VAL A 67 4.44 -2.26 6.16
C VAL A 67 4.98 -1.68 4.85
N PRO A 68 4.12 -0.99 4.08
CA PRO A 68 4.59 -0.28 2.89
C PRO A 68 5.59 0.81 3.23
N ASP A 69 6.56 1.06 2.34
CA ASP A 69 7.45 2.22 2.44
C ASP A 69 6.59 3.50 2.40
N THR A 70 6.72 4.32 3.43
CA THR A 70 5.85 5.47 3.67
C THR A 70 6.69 6.71 3.92
N ARG A 71 6.33 7.80 3.29
CA ARG A 71 7.01 9.10 3.40
C ARG A 71 6.03 10.17 3.83
N LEU A 72 6.46 11.03 4.75
CA LEU A 72 5.68 12.18 5.17
C LEU A 72 5.86 13.33 4.16
N CYS A 73 4.74 13.92 3.74
CA CYS A 73 4.74 15.12 2.93
C CYS A 73 4.01 16.24 3.67
N THR A 74 4.57 17.43 3.65
CA THR A 74 3.97 18.64 4.23
C THR A 74 3.53 19.65 3.15
N LYS A 75 3.93 19.41 1.90
CA LYS A 75 3.64 20.29 0.76
C LYS A 75 3.26 19.48 -0.48
N PRO A 76 2.36 20.00 -1.33
CA PRO A 76 2.03 19.34 -2.60
C PRO A 76 3.24 19.12 -3.51
N SER A 77 4.24 20.00 -3.48
CA SER A 77 5.48 19.86 -4.25
C SER A 77 6.25 18.60 -3.89
N GLN A 78 6.26 18.20 -2.61
CA GLN A 78 6.91 16.96 -2.17
C GLN A 78 6.20 15.73 -2.74
N VAL A 79 4.87 15.76 -2.81
CA VAL A 79 4.11 14.67 -3.43
C VAL A 79 4.48 14.52 -4.91
N ARG A 80 4.56 15.63 -5.63
CA ARG A 80 4.98 15.62 -7.04
C ARG A 80 6.40 15.10 -7.21
N ASP A 81 7.31 15.49 -6.33
CA ASP A 81 8.71 15.03 -6.36
C ASP A 81 8.79 13.51 -6.11
N TYR A 82 8.08 13.00 -5.13
CA TYR A 82 8.03 11.55 -4.87
C TYR A 82 7.39 10.79 -6.04
N HIS A 83 6.33 11.32 -6.62
CA HIS A 83 5.70 10.71 -7.80
C HIS A 83 6.70 10.64 -8.97
N ALA A 84 7.42 11.73 -9.23
CA ALA A 84 8.42 11.76 -10.29
C ALA A 84 9.56 10.77 -10.05
N LYS A 85 10.05 10.67 -8.82
CA LYS A 85 11.09 9.70 -8.45
C LYS A 85 10.59 8.26 -8.58
N TRP A 86 9.35 8.01 -8.18
CA TRP A 86 8.75 6.68 -8.35
C TRP A 86 8.61 6.30 -9.83
N LEU A 87 8.23 7.25 -10.69
CA LEU A 87 8.17 7.00 -12.14
C LEU A 87 9.51 6.60 -12.73
N ARG A 88 10.62 7.02 -12.13
CA ARG A 88 11.98 6.66 -12.50
C ARG A 88 12.54 5.47 -11.71
N TRP A 89 11.72 4.86 -10.86
CA TRP A 89 12.13 3.76 -9.96
C TRP A 89 13.29 4.13 -9.02
N GLU A 90 13.36 5.37 -8.60
CA GLU A 90 14.35 5.85 -7.64
C GLU A 90 13.92 5.68 -6.18
N ILE A 91 12.62 5.54 -5.93
CA ILE A 91 12.05 5.27 -4.61
C ILE A 91 10.88 4.29 -4.74
N PHE A 92 10.48 3.69 -3.62
CA PHE A 92 9.43 2.67 -3.56
C PHE A 92 9.69 1.53 -4.55
N ASP A 93 10.95 1.16 -4.68
CA ASP A 93 11.46 0.28 -5.73
C ASP A 93 11.75 -1.14 -5.25
N ALA A 94 11.51 -1.43 -3.97
CA ALA A 94 11.72 -2.78 -3.42
C ALA A 94 10.91 -3.84 -4.17
N TRP A 95 9.71 -3.46 -4.63
CA TRP A 95 8.82 -4.32 -5.40
C TRP A 95 8.17 -3.52 -6.53
N PRO A 96 7.85 -4.17 -7.67
CA PRO A 96 7.10 -3.51 -8.73
C PRO A 96 5.71 -3.09 -8.24
N THR A 97 5.40 -1.81 -8.40
CA THR A 97 4.11 -1.24 -8.01
C THR A 97 3.46 -0.57 -9.22
N ASP A 98 2.14 -0.53 -9.24
CA ASP A 98 1.37 0.11 -10.30
C ASP A 98 0.95 1.55 -9.95
N GLY A 99 1.21 1.98 -8.75
CA GLY A 99 0.88 3.31 -8.27
C GLY A 99 1.40 3.57 -6.87
N ILE A 100 1.30 4.81 -6.46
CA ILE A 100 1.49 5.23 -5.07
C ILE A 100 0.20 5.83 -4.55
N VAL A 101 -0.01 5.76 -3.24
CA VAL A 101 -1.21 6.31 -2.62
C VAL A 101 -0.82 7.46 -1.69
N VAL A 102 -1.47 8.60 -1.89
CA VAL A 102 -1.34 9.76 -1.01
C VAL A 102 -2.53 9.77 -0.07
N LYS A 103 -2.28 9.86 1.22
CA LYS A 103 -3.33 9.86 2.24
C LYS A 103 -3.22 11.10 3.12
N VAL A 104 -4.37 11.57 3.59
CA VAL A 104 -4.42 12.54 4.67
C VAL A 104 -3.89 11.88 5.94
N LEU A 105 -2.92 12.53 6.60
CA LEU A 105 -2.23 11.99 7.76
C LEU A 105 -3.15 11.85 8.97
N ASP A 106 -3.96 12.87 9.25
CA ASP A 106 -4.81 12.95 10.44
C ASP A 106 -6.10 12.12 10.24
N GLN A 107 -6.27 11.10 11.05
CA GLN A 107 -7.44 10.23 10.96
C GLN A 107 -8.76 10.93 11.34
N ARG A 108 -8.72 11.97 12.15
CA ARG A 108 -9.90 12.79 12.45
C ARG A 108 -10.36 13.54 11.20
N LEU A 109 -9.42 14.09 10.45
CA LEU A 109 -9.72 14.74 9.19
C LEU A 109 -10.20 13.73 8.15
N GLN A 110 -9.63 12.53 8.11
CA GLN A 110 -10.12 11.45 7.25
C GLN A 110 -11.59 11.16 7.50
N ARG A 111 -12.00 11.04 8.75
CA ARG A 111 -13.40 10.81 9.12
C ARG A 111 -14.31 11.97 8.72
N LYS A 112 -13.82 13.19 8.84
CA LYS A 112 -14.56 14.40 8.43
C LYS A 112 -14.79 14.43 6.92
N LEU A 113 -13.78 14.06 6.14
CA LEU A 113 -13.88 13.99 4.68
C LEU A 113 -14.75 12.82 4.22
N GLY A 114 -14.73 11.72 4.96
CA GLY A 114 -15.57 10.56 4.68
C GLY A 114 -15.21 9.83 3.40
N ALA A 115 -16.20 9.13 2.86
CA ALA A 115 -16.07 8.36 1.63
C ALA A 115 -17.34 8.49 0.79
N ASN A 116 -17.18 8.28 -0.51
CA ASN A 116 -18.33 8.05 -1.39
C ASN A 116 -18.56 6.53 -1.58
N SER A 117 -19.45 6.16 -2.50
CA SER A 117 -19.76 4.74 -2.75
C SER A 117 -18.63 3.95 -3.39
N VAL A 118 -17.56 4.60 -3.85
CA VAL A 118 -16.46 3.98 -4.61
C VAL A 118 -15.14 4.02 -3.83
N ALA A 119 -14.85 5.13 -3.15
CA ALA A 119 -13.53 5.35 -2.56
C ALA A 119 -13.58 6.35 -1.39
N PRO A 120 -12.59 6.31 -0.50
CA PRO A 120 -12.42 7.37 0.49
C PRO A 120 -12.06 8.69 -0.18
N ARG A 121 -12.52 9.80 0.41
CA ARG A 121 -12.19 11.15 -0.06
C ARG A 121 -10.84 11.67 0.42
N TRP A 122 -10.21 10.95 1.33
CA TRP A 122 -8.95 11.32 1.99
C TRP A 122 -7.75 10.58 1.43
N ALA A 123 -7.91 9.83 0.36
CA ALA A 123 -6.83 9.09 -0.32
C ALA A 123 -6.92 9.27 -1.83
N LEU A 124 -5.76 9.34 -2.47
CA LEU A 124 -5.63 9.51 -3.91
C LEU A 124 -4.56 8.57 -4.43
N ALA A 125 -4.90 7.79 -5.44
CA ALA A 125 -3.93 6.95 -6.14
C ALA A 125 -3.31 7.71 -7.31
N LEU A 126 -1.98 7.69 -7.39
CA LEU A 126 -1.21 8.26 -8.49
C LEU A 126 -0.59 7.11 -9.28
N LYS A 127 -0.91 7.04 -10.56
CA LYS A 127 -0.46 5.97 -11.46
C LYS A 127 0.40 6.53 -12.59
N LYS A 128 1.00 5.67 -13.40
CA LYS A 128 1.75 6.10 -14.59
C LYS A 128 0.81 6.70 -15.63
N HIS A 129 1.27 7.76 -16.28
CA HIS A 129 0.55 8.32 -17.42
C HIS A 129 0.43 7.31 -18.56
N GLY A 130 -0.70 7.38 -19.28
CA GLY A 130 -0.95 6.53 -20.44
C GLY A 130 -1.30 5.09 -20.13
N ARG A 131 -1.46 4.75 -18.87
CA ARG A 131 -1.96 3.45 -18.48
C ARG A 131 -3.48 3.46 -18.54
N THR A 132 -3.98 2.72 -19.47
CA THR A 132 -5.43 2.48 -19.59
C THR A 132 -5.81 1.20 -18.87
#